data_cf55be7d0cf5a4007c050065049d33d3
#
_entry.id   cf55be7d0cf5a4007c050065049d33d3
#
_cell.length_a   1.000
_cell.length_b   1.000
_cell.length_c   1.000
_cell.angle_alpha   90.00
_cell.angle_beta   90.00
_cell.angle_gamma   90.00
#
_symmetry.space_group_name_H-M   'P 1'
#
loop_
_entity.id
_entity.type
_entity.pdbx_description
1 polymer ?
#
loop_
_entity_poly.entity_id
_entity_poly.type
_entity_poly.pdbx_seq_one_letter_code
_entity_poly.pdbx_strand_id
1 'polypeptide(L)'
;MDRLVILVPTLLQAAFFFALGACVGSFVNVIAWRWPRGQDIVHPPSRCGTCGRSLQWWENVPVFSWIALRGRCRTCGVQIGAVHVVIELAAGALFAATVVLLFAGPFTMRGSPDASWWIRLGGWGAAPALFAVLWLWSSLLAASLIDAETGYIPLGITSLAIAVGLTCMTAQSFVPLAVSENLIGGWPSGLLPAMWCGIGIGGLAGTALAALLLWRGWLPRSFATIDPLDDVPASVARFEMLREIVFLLFPIAGCAIGGLVLRDVVLPAPLLALGSSALGLLVAAGAIWLTRILGTLGFGREAMGLGDVHLMAAAGAVIGWRDGLLAYLVAPFLAILWVLCSGGVARMRGKAARELPYGPHLALACVIVFLGRPWVGPRARTLFGF
;
A
#
# COMPACT_ATOMS: atom_id res chain seq x y z
N MET A 1 19.94 -20.10 29.22
CA MET A 1 19.65 -18.67 29.53
C MET A 1 19.57 -17.83 28.25
N ASP A 2 20.40 -18.06 27.25
CA ASP A 2 20.47 -17.20 26.04
C ASP A 2 19.18 -17.15 25.20
N ARG A 3 18.43 -18.22 25.11
CA ARG A 3 17.17 -18.21 24.35
C ARG A 3 16.06 -17.34 24.97
N LEU A 4 15.99 -17.28 26.30
CA LEU A 4 15.00 -16.45 27.00
C LEU A 4 15.31 -14.95 26.89
N VAL A 5 16.56 -14.57 26.87
CA VAL A 5 17.02 -13.18 26.73
C VAL A 5 16.60 -12.59 25.39
N ILE A 6 16.54 -13.39 24.33
CA ILE A 6 16.07 -12.95 23.00
C ILE A 6 14.55 -13.08 22.88
N LEU A 7 13.97 -14.14 23.41
CA LEU A 7 12.56 -14.45 23.23
C LEU A 7 11.63 -13.45 23.94
N VAL A 8 11.95 -13.05 25.18
CA VAL A 8 11.09 -12.14 25.95
C VAL A 8 10.96 -10.76 25.31
N PRO A 9 12.03 -10.04 24.91
CA PRO A 9 11.91 -8.78 24.20
C PRO A 9 11.13 -8.90 22.88
N THR A 10 11.37 -9.97 22.12
CA THR A 10 10.66 -10.21 20.86
C THR A 10 9.15 -10.40 21.07
N LEU A 11 8.76 -11.15 22.09
CA LEU A 11 7.35 -11.36 22.42
C LEU A 11 6.68 -10.06 22.90
N LEU A 12 7.37 -9.26 23.71
CA LEU A 12 6.86 -7.96 24.15
C LEU A 12 6.70 -6.98 22.98
N GLN A 13 7.65 -6.94 22.07
CA GLN A 13 7.53 -6.15 20.84
C GLN A 13 6.36 -6.63 19.98
N ALA A 14 6.25 -7.93 19.75
CA ALA A 14 5.15 -8.51 18.99
C ALA A 14 3.79 -8.18 19.62
N ALA A 15 3.66 -8.31 20.93
CA ALA A 15 2.43 -7.98 21.66
C ALA A 15 2.08 -6.48 21.56
N PHE A 16 3.08 -5.61 21.71
CA PHE A 16 2.89 -4.16 21.57
C PHE A 16 2.41 -3.78 20.16
N PHE A 17 3.09 -4.28 19.12
CA PHE A 17 2.72 -3.97 17.74
C PHE A 17 1.43 -4.68 17.33
N PHE A 18 1.10 -5.84 17.90
CA PHE A 18 -0.21 -6.44 17.75
C PHE A 18 -1.32 -5.54 18.30
N ALA A 19 -1.17 -5.05 19.52
CA ALA A 19 -2.14 -4.14 20.13
C ALA A 19 -2.29 -2.85 19.33
N LEU A 20 -1.17 -2.24 18.90
CA LEU A 20 -1.17 -1.06 18.04
C LEU A 20 -1.89 -1.33 16.72
N GLY A 21 -1.56 -2.43 16.05
CA GLY A 21 -2.20 -2.82 14.80
C GLY A 21 -3.69 -3.11 14.96
N ALA A 22 -4.11 -3.74 16.06
CA ALA A 22 -5.52 -3.96 16.36
C ALA A 22 -6.28 -2.63 16.56
N CYS A 23 -5.67 -1.64 17.24
CA CYS A 23 -6.24 -0.30 17.36
C CYS A 23 -6.37 0.40 16.00
N VAL A 24 -5.35 0.28 15.14
CA VAL A 24 -5.41 0.78 13.76
C VAL A 24 -6.49 0.06 12.97
N GLY A 25 -6.61 -1.27 13.09
CA GLY A 25 -7.67 -2.07 12.45
C GLY A 25 -9.07 -1.63 12.86
N SER A 26 -9.28 -1.32 14.14
CA SER A 26 -10.54 -0.76 14.63
C SER A 26 -10.87 0.58 13.98
N PHE A 27 -9.87 1.47 13.83
CA PHE A 27 -10.05 2.75 13.14
C PHE A 27 -10.26 2.58 11.62
N VAL A 28 -9.57 1.64 11.00
CA VAL A 28 -9.75 1.28 9.60
C VAL A 28 -11.19 0.82 9.32
N ASN A 29 -11.81 0.07 10.23
CA ASN A 29 -13.24 -0.28 10.14
C ASN A 29 -14.13 0.97 10.05
N VAL A 30 -13.83 2.00 10.85
CA VAL A 30 -14.57 3.28 10.83
C VAL A 30 -14.37 4.00 9.50
N ILE A 31 -13.12 4.09 9.00
CA ILE A 31 -12.81 4.69 7.71
C ILE A 31 -13.55 3.95 6.59
N ALA A 32 -13.44 2.63 6.52
CA ALA A 32 -14.06 1.81 5.48
C ALA A 32 -15.58 1.99 5.44
N TRP A 33 -16.22 2.16 6.59
CA TRP A 33 -17.65 2.38 6.65
C TRP A 33 -18.07 3.82 6.33
N ARG A 34 -17.40 4.82 6.94
CA ARG A 34 -17.84 6.23 6.91
C ARG A 34 -17.39 6.97 5.64
N TRP A 35 -16.16 6.74 5.19
CA TRP A 35 -15.58 7.50 4.07
C TRP A 35 -16.41 7.39 2.78
N PRO A 36 -16.80 6.20 2.30
CA PRO A 36 -17.59 6.09 1.08
C PRO A 36 -18.97 6.75 1.17
N ARG A 37 -19.45 6.94 2.41
CA ARG A 37 -20.76 7.55 2.70
C ARG A 37 -20.68 9.06 2.95
N GLY A 38 -19.50 9.67 2.76
CA GLY A 38 -19.28 11.10 3.02
C GLY A 38 -19.47 11.51 4.48
N GLN A 39 -19.38 10.56 5.42
CA GLN A 39 -19.56 10.82 6.84
C GLN A 39 -18.24 11.22 7.49
N ASP A 40 -18.29 12.09 8.51
CA ASP A 40 -17.13 12.43 9.31
C ASP A 40 -16.55 11.19 10.00
N ILE A 41 -15.24 10.96 9.81
CA ILE A 41 -14.53 9.80 10.36
C ILE A 41 -14.21 9.97 11.86
N VAL A 42 -14.22 11.18 12.39
CA VAL A 42 -13.89 11.51 13.77
C VAL A 42 -15.16 11.68 14.61
N HIS A 43 -16.15 12.38 14.10
CA HIS A 43 -17.40 12.67 14.81
C HIS A 43 -18.60 12.07 14.07
N PRO A 44 -19.61 11.58 14.76
CA PRO A 44 -19.70 11.34 16.21
C PRO A 44 -18.90 10.11 16.65
N PRO A 45 -18.67 9.92 17.97
CA PRO A 45 -18.00 8.73 18.50
C PRO A 45 -18.72 7.43 18.10
N SER A 46 -18.03 6.31 18.24
CA SER A 46 -18.57 4.98 17.92
C SER A 46 -19.88 4.70 18.68
N ARG A 47 -20.89 4.22 17.95
CA ARG A 47 -22.23 3.96 18.48
C ARG A 47 -22.78 2.64 17.96
N CYS A 48 -23.71 2.05 18.72
CA CYS A 48 -24.45 0.89 18.24
C CYS A 48 -25.35 1.28 17.06
N GLY A 49 -25.23 0.55 15.94
CA GLY A 49 -26.03 0.84 14.73
C GLY A 49 -27.55 0.64 14.92
N THR A 50 -27.96 -0.15 15.92
CA THR A 50 -29.38 -0.46 16.16
C THR A 50 -30.03 0.46 17.20
N CYS A 51 -29.40 0.63 18.40
CA CYS A 51 -30.00 1.45 19.45
C CYS A 51 -29.43 2.88 19.54
N GLY A 52 -28.47 3.26 18.70
CA GLY A 52 -27.88 4.59 18.65
C GLY A 52 -27.01 4.99 19.85
N ARG A 53 -26.90 4.15 20.89
CA ARG A 53 -26.12 4.44 22.08
C ARG A 53 -24.63 4.58 21.75
N SER A 54 -23.97 5.59 22.29
CA SER A 54 -22.51 5.73 22.19
C SER A 54 -21.81 4.63 22.99
N LEU A 55 -20.75 4.09 22.42
CA LEU A 55 -19.92 3.06 23.09
C LEU A 55 -19.05 3.73 24.17
N GLN A 56 -18.89 3.05 25.29
CA GLN A 56 -17.92 3.42 26.31
C GLN A 56 -16.51 3.09 25.82
N TRP A 57 -15.48 3.78 26.34
CA TRP A 57 -14.10 3.58 25.90
C TRP A 57 -13.64 2.11 25.96
N TRP A 58 -14.01 1.38 27.00
CA TRP A 58 -13.66 -0.04 27.19
C TRP A 58 -14.46 -0.98 26.26
N GLU A 59 -15.62 -0.55 25.76
CA GLU A 59 -16.39 -1.28 24.74
C GLU A 59 -15.78 -1.10 23.33
N ASN A 60 -14.79 -0.22 23.21
CA ASN A 60 -14.07 0.09 21.98
C ASN A 60 -12.63 -0.45 21.99
N VAL A 61 -12.24 -1.20 23.04
CA VAL A 61 -10.93 -1.88 23.08
C VAL A 61 -10.94 -3.01 22.05
N PRO A 62 -10.08 -2.95 21.01
CA PRO A 62 -10.12 -3.90 19.90
C PRO A 62 -9.98 -5.34 20.37
N VAL A 63 -10.67 -6.25 19.70
CA VAL A 63 -10.69 -7.69 19.99
C VAL A 63 -11.30 -8.02 21.37
N PHE A 64 -10.76 -7.42 22.45
CA PHE A 64 -11.18 -7.75 23.81
C PHE A 64 -12.64 -7.40 24.10
N SER A 65 -13.12 -6.24 23.65
CA SER A 65 -14.51 -5.82 23.85
C SER A 65 -15.48 -6.78 23.17
N TRP A 66 -15.16 -7.24 21.96
CA TRP A 66 -16.00 -8.18 21.23
C TRP A 66 -16.06 -9.54 21.93
N ILE A 67 -14.94 -10.05 22.44
CA ILE A 67 -14.87 -11.31 23.20
C ILE A 67 -15.63 -11.17 24.53
N ALA A 68 -15.38 -10.10 25.30
CA ALA A 68 -16.00 -9.87 26.59
C ALA A 68 -17.53 -9.73 26.49
N LEU A 69 -18.00 -9.07 25.44
CA LEU A 69 -19.43 -8.88 25.16
C LEU A 69 -20.06 -10.02 24.34
N ARG A 70 -19.28 -11.08 24.04
CA ARG A 70 -19.72 -12.23 23.23
C ARG A 70 -20.32 -11.81 21.88
N GLY A 71 -19.75 -10.79 21.25
CA GLY A 71 -20.21 -10.24 19.97
C GLY A 71 -21.59 -9.60 20.01
N ARG A 72 -22.03 -9.05 21.15
CA ARG A 72 -23.36 -8.45 21.31
C ARG A 72 -23.30 -7.04 21.91
N CYS A 73 -24.22 -6.20 21.52
CA CYS A 73 -24.40 -4.91 22.18
C CYS A 73 -24.86 -5.10 23.62
N ARG A 74 -24.19 -4.43 24.55
CA ARG A 74 -24.50 -4.51 25.99
C ARG A 74 -25.94 -4.08 26.34
N THR A 75 -26.51 -3.13 25.58
CA THR A 75 -27.81 -2.54 25.88
C THR A 75 -28.96 -3.25 25.15
N CYS A 76 -28.87 -3.41 23.83
CA CYS A 76 -29.97 -3.97 23.04
C CYS A 76 -29.75 -5.44 22.63
N GLY A 77 -28.59 -6.05 22.95
CA GLY A 77 -28.32 -7.46 22.67
C GLY A 77 -28.10 -7.79 21.18
N VAL A 78 -28.18 -6.81 20.27
CA VAL A 78 -28.00 -7.06 18.85
C VAL A 78 -26.60 -7.65 18.58
N GLN A 79 -26.52 -8.62 17.67
CA GLN A 79 -25.25 -9.22 17.25
C GLN A 79 -24.37 -8.22 16.50
N ILE A 80 -23.10 -8.10 16.91
CA ILE A 80 -22.05 -7.35 16.23
C ILE A 80 -21.31 -8.33 15.32
N GLY A 81 -21.28 -8.06 14.02
CA GLY A 81 -20.66 -8.93 13.03
C GLY A 81 -19.19 -9.23 13.35
N ALA A 82 -18.77 -10.47 13.15
CA ALA A 82 -17.39 -10.91 13.39
C ALA A 82 -16.37 -10.24 12.43
N VAL A 83 -16.83 -9.64 11.35
CA VAL A 83 -15.95 -8.96 10.36
C VAL A 83 -15.08 -7.90 11.04
N HIS A 84 -15.63 -7.13 11.98
CA HIS A 84 -14.89 -6.10 12.69
C HIS A 84 -13.70 -6.66 13.47
N VAL A 85 -13.94 -7.71 14.26
CA VAL A 85 -12.85 -8.33 15.04
C VAL A 85 -11.84 -9.05 14.15
N VAL A 86 -12.27 -9.61 13.02
CA VAL A 86 -11.36 -10.22 12.04
C VAL A 86 -10.40 -9.19 11.45
N ILE A 87 -10.89 -7.99 11.13
CA ILE A 87 -10.05 -6.90 10.61
C ILE A 87 -9.06 -6.41 11.68
N GLU A 88 -9.51 -6.28 12.94
CA GLU A 88 -8.65 -5.92 14.06
C GLU A 88 -7.54 -6.96 14.30
N LEU A 89 -7.90 -8.26 14.29
CA LEU A 89 -6.93 -9.36 14.41
C LEU A 89 -5.96 -9.39 13.23
N ALA A 90 -6.44 -9.20 12.00
CA ALA A 90 -5.62 -9.21 10.80
C ALA A 90 -4.60 -8.05 10.81
N ALA A 91 -5.04 -6.84 11.17
CA ALA A 91 -4.17 -5.67 11.30
C ALA A 91 -3.14 -5.85 12.43
N GLY A 92 -3.57 -6.37 13.58
CA GLY A 92 -2.69 -6.70 14.71
C GLY A 92 -1.64 -7.75 14.31
N ALA A 93 -2.07 -8.84 13.69
CA ALA A 93 -1.16 -9.89 13.22
C ALA A 93 -0.18 -9.39 12.15
N LEU A 94 -0.64 -8.54 11.22
CA LEU A 94 0.21 -7.95 10.18
C LEU A 94 1.29 -7.06 10.77
N PHE A 95 0.95 -6.20 11.74
CA PHE A 95 1.91 -5.33 12.42
C PHE A 95 2.93 -6.14 13.22
N ALA A 96 2.47 -7.10 14.02
CA ALA A 96 3.34 -7.99 14.79
C ALA A 96 4.26 -8.80 13.88
N ALA A 97 3.72 -9.41 12.81
CA ALA A 97 4.50 -10.17 11.85
C ALA A 97 5.55 -9.29 11.16
N THR A 98 5.21 -8.06 10.77
CA THR A 98 6.15 -7.12 10.15
C THR A 98 7.33 -6.87 11.08
N VAL A 99 7.08 -6.52 12.33
CA VAL A 99 8.15 -6.21 13.29
C VAL A 99 8.99 -7.44 13.63
N VAL A 100 8.36 -8.59 13.87
CA VAL A 100 9.07 -9.84 14.14
C VAL A 100 9.96 -10.24 12.96
N LEU A 101 9.46 -10.17 11.73
CA LEU A 101 10.23 -10.53 10.55
C LEU A 101 11.37 -9.56 10.26
N LEU A 102 11.19 -8.27 10.52
CA LEU A 102 12.23 -7.26 10.29
C LEU A 102 13.31 -7.25 11.37
N PHE A 103 12.98 -7.49 12.64
CA PHE A 103 13.89 -7.29 13.78
C PHE A 103 14.27 -8.58 14.53
N ALA A 104 13.52 -9.69 14.40
CA ALA A 104 13.81 -10.92 15.10
C ALA A 104 14.61 -11.91 14.25
N GLY A 105 15.84 -12.15 14.63
CA GLY A 105 16.91 -12.88 13.99
C GLY A 105 16.68 -14.19 13.21
N PRO A 106 15.78 -15.14 13.54
CA PRO A 106 15.79 -16.43 12.83
C PRO A 106 15.32 -16.33 11.36
N PHE A 107 14.52 -15.34 11.02
CA PHE A 107 14.05 -15.11 9.65
C PHE A 107 14.98 -14.21 8.83
N THR A 108 15.82 -13.43 9.51
CA THR A 108 16.67 -12.40 8.92
C THR A 108 18.08 -12.89 8.59
N MET A 109 18.55 -13.99 9.20
CA MET A 109 19.96 -14.43 9.13
C MET A 109 20.36 -15.22 7.90
N ARG A 110 19.45 -15.63 7.03
CA ARG A 110 19.79 -16.44 5.87
C ARG A 110 19.92 -15.62 4.59
N GLY A 111 20.93 -14.74 4.54
CA GLY A 111 21.47 -14.22 3.27
C GLY A 111 20.69 -13.07 2.63
N SER A 112 19.78 -12.39 3.36
CA SER A 112 19.18 -11.16 2.89
C SER A 112 19.97 -9.95 3.42
N PRO A 113 20.53 -9.09 2.53
CA PRO A 113 21.18 -7.85 2.96
C PRO A 113 20.24 -6.94 3.77
N ASP A 114 18.94 -7.00 3.47
CA ASP A 114 17.90 -6.17 4.07
C ASP A 114 17.70 -6.44 5.57
N ALA A 115 17.83 -7.69 5.98
CA ALA A 115 17.67 -8.09 7.35
C ALA A 115 18.71 -7.47 8.29
N SER A 116 19.96 -7.42 7.83
CA SER A 116 21.05 -6.82 8.61
C SER A 116 20.82 -5.33 8.85
N TRP A 117 20.22 -4.61 7.93
CA TRP A 117 19.94 -3.19 8.02
C TRP A 117 18.96 -2.87 9.16
N TRP A 118 17.81 -3.58 9.22
CA TRP A 118 16.81 -3.38 10.26
C TRP A 118 17.35 -3.69 11.66
N ILE A 119 18.10 -4.78 11.78
CA ILE A 119 18.69 -5.20 13.08
C ILE A 119 19.74 -4.21 13.55
N ARG A 120 20.64 -3.76 12.67
CA ARG A 120 21.72 -2.83 13.02
C ARG A 120 21.20 -1.46 13.45
N LEU A 121 20.21 -0.93 12.75
CA LEU A 121 19.59 0.35 13.09
C LEU A 121 18.76 0.27 14.37
N GLY A 122 18.20 -0.93 14.65
CA GLY A 122 17.26 -1.09 15.76
C GLY A 122 15.96 -0.32 15.53
N GLY A 123 15.02 -0.44 16.45
CA GLY A 123 13.69 0.16 16.30
C GLY A 123 13.70 1.69 16.17
N TRP A 124 14.56 2.38 16.92
CA TRP A 124 14.66 3.85 16.87
C TRP A 124 15.34 4.37 15.62
N GLY A 125 16.44 3.72 15.19
CA GLY A 125 17.14 4.13 13.99
C GLY A 125 16.35 3.85 12.71
N ALA A 126 15.50 2.82 12.69
CA ALA A 126 14.64 2.49 11.57
C ALA A 126 13.21 3.06 11.68
N ALA A 127 12.94 3.91 12.68
CA ALA A 127 11.59 4.40 12.99
C ALA A 127 10.87 5.08 11.80
N PRO A 128 11.51 5.98 11.02
CA PRO A 128 10.83 6.58 9.87
C PRO A 128 10.42 5.54 8.82
N ALA A 129 11.30 4.61 8.48
CA ALA A 129 11.01 3.55 7.50
C ALA A 129 9.95 2.58 8.02
N LEU A 130 10.04 2.18 9.30
CA LEU A 130 9.04 1.33 9.94
C LEU A 130 7.66 2.01 9.94
N PHE A 131 7.61 3.29 10.30
CA PHE A 131 6.36 4.05 10.27
C PHE A 131 5.76 4.09 8.86
N ALA A 132 6.57 4.33 7.82
CA ALA A 132 6.10 4.30 6.43
C ALA A 132 5.51 2.95 6.04
N VAL A 133 6.15 1.84 6.44
CA VAL A 133 5.66 0.48 6.15
C VAL A 133 4.34 0.21 6.87
N LEU A 134 4.25 0.50 8.17
CA LEU A 134 3.01 0.28 8.94
C LEU A 134 1.87 1.18 8.47
N TRP A 135 2.18 2.42 8.08
CA TRP A 135 1.21 3.34 7.47
C TRP A 135 0.72 2.82 6.11
N LEU A 136 1.63 2.31 5.30
CA LEU A 136 1.27 1.67 4.02
C LEU A 136 0.31 0.50 4.26
N TRP A 137 0.62 -0.41 5.19
CA TRP A 137 -0.28 -1.54 5.50
C TRP A 137 -1.66 -1.09 5.94
N SER A 138 -1.73 -0.06 6.76
CA SER A 138 -3.00 0.53 7.20
C SER A 138 -3.80 1.09 6.03
N SER A 139 -3.13 1.80 5.12
CA SER A 139 -3.73 2.41 3.94
C SER A 139 -4.18 1.37 2.92
N LEU A 140 -3.37 0.32 2.69
CA LEU A 140 -3.72 -0.79 1.82
C LEU A 140 -4.92 -1.58 2.36
N LEU A 141 -4.97 -1.80 3.68
CA LEU A 141 -6.11 -2.47 4.32
C LEU A 141 -7.39 -1.63 4.18
N ALA A 142 -7.32 -0.33 4.47
CA ALA A 142 -8.46 0.57 4.32
C ALA A 142 -8.96 0.64 2.87
N ALA A 143 -8.04 0.82 1.91
CA ALA A 143 -8.35 0.84 0.49
C ALA A 143 -8.98 -0.47 0.02
N SER A 144 -8.43 -1.62 0.46
CA SER A 144 -8.95 -2.94 0.12
C SER A 144 -10.37 -3.18 0.63
N LEU A 145 -10.69 -2.73 1.84
CA LEU A 145 -12.03 -2.88 2.40
C LEU A 145 -13.05 -2.01 1.67
N ILE A 146 -12.67 -0.78 1.32
CA ILE A 146 -13.53 0.13 0.56
C ILE A 146 -13.74 -0.41 -0.86
N ASP A 147 -12.67 -0.83 -1.53
CA ASP A 147 -12.74 -1.40 -2.88
C ASP A 147 -13.61 -2.67 -2.92
N ALA A 148 -13.47 -3.55 -1.92
CA ALA A 148 -14.30 -4.74 -1.81
C ALA A 148 -15.80 -4.46 -1.61
N GLU A 149 -16.16 -3.32 -1.01
CA GLU A 149 -17.55 -2.92 -0.81
C GLU A 149 -18.11 -2.11 -1.98
N THR A 150 -17.32 -1.16 -2.51
CA THR A 150 -17.79 -0.10 -3.41
C THR A 150 -17.23 -0.18 -4.83
N GLY A 151 -16.17 -0.97 -5.08
CA GLY A 151 -15.42 -0.98 -6.34
C GLY A 151 -14.62 0.32 -6.58
N TYR A 152 -14.39 1.12 -5.55
CA TYR A 152 -13.72 2.41 -5.64
C TYR A 152 -12.64 2.56 -4.55
N ILE A 153 -11.45 3.06 -4.94
CA ILE A 153 -10.37 3.36 -4.01
C ILE A 153 -10.27 4.88 -3.81
N PRO A 154 -10.48 5.40 -2.57
CA PRO A 154 -10.44 6.83 -2.31
C PRO A 154 -9.05 7.43 -2.51
N LEU A 155 -8.97 8.45 -3.37
CA LEU A 155 -7.71 9.15 -3.67
C LEU A 155 -7.06 9.78 -2.41
N GLY A 156 -7.86 10.22 -1.44
CA GLY A 156 -7.33 10.82 -0.20
C GLY A 156 -6.48 9.85 0.61
N ILE A 157 -6.88 8.56 0.69
CA ILE A 157 -6.12 7.53 1.43
C ILE A 157 -4.80 7.26 0.72
N THR A 158 -4.83 7.05 -0.59
CA THR A 158 -3.63 6.72 -1.38
C THR A 158 -2.68 7.91 -1.50
N SER A 159 -3.18 9.14 -1.68
CA SER A 159 -2.35 10.35 -1.72
C SER A 159 -1.63 10.61 -0.40
N LEU A 160 -2.32 10.41 0.73
CA LEU A 160 -1.71 10.52 2.04
C LEU A 160 -0.63 9.43 2.25
N ALA A 161 -0.89 8.21 1.79
CA ALA A 161 0.09 7.13 1.85
C ALA A 161 1.34 7.43 0.99
N ILE A 162 1.18 8.01 -0.19
CA ILE A 162 2.27 8.49 -1.04
C ILE A 162 3.09 9.56 -0.30
N ALA A 163 2.43 10.58 0.26
CA ALA A 163 3.09 11.67 0.97
C ALA A 163 3.87 11.16 2.18
N VAL A 164 3.27 10.31 3.01
CA VAL A 164 3.95 9.68 4.16
C VAL A 164 5.12 8.81 3.69
N GLY A 165 4.94 8.01 2.64
CA GLY A 165 6.00 7.18 2.07
C GLY A 165 7.22 8.02 1.66
N LEU A 166 7.02 9.02 0.80
CA LEU A 166 8.09 9.89 0.31
C LEU A 166 8.78 10.65 1.45
N THR A 167 8.01 11.21 2.38
CA THR A 167 8.59 11.99 3.49
C THR A 167 9.36 11.13 4.47
N CYS A 168 8.81 9.99 4.90
CA CYS A 168 9.45 9.11 5.87
C CYS A 168 10.68 8.41 5.27
N MET A 169 10.63 7.98 4.00
CA MET A 169 11.79 7.40 3.34
C MET A 169 12.91 8.43 3.15
N THR A 170 12.57 9.69 2.85
CA THR A 170 13.55 10.77 2.83
C THR A 170 14.08 11.08 4.24
N ALA A 171 13.21 11.15 5.26
CA ALA A 171 13.60 11.39 6.64
C ALA A 171 14.54 10.32 7.19
N GLN A 172 14.42 9.07 6.76
CA GLN A 172 15.30 7.98 7.16
C GLN A 172 16.77 8.26 6.81
N SER A 173 17.05 9.03 5.76
CA SER A 173 18.41 9.38 5.35
C SER A 173 19.15 10.35 6.29
N PHE A 174 18.43 11.01 7.18
CA PHE A 174 19.02 11.87 8.21
C PHE A 174 19.50 11.08 9.44
N VAL A 175 19.22 9.78 9.51
CA VAL A 175 19.77 8.91 10.56
C VAL A 175 21.20 8.52 10.15
N PRO A 176 22.26 8.95 10.91
CA PRO A 176 23.65 8.82 10.46
C PRO A 176 24.09 7.38 10.16
N LEU A 177 23.63 6.40 10.96
CA LEU A 177 23.93 4.98 10.76
C LEU A 177 23.30 4.42 9.49
N ALA A 178 22.20 4.99 9.01
CA ALA A 178 21.52 4.50 7.80
C ALA A 178 22.34 4.73 6.53
N VAL A 179 23.24 5.72 6.53
CA VAL A 179 24.00 6.18 5.35
C VAL A 179 25.46 5.78 5.41
N SER A 180 26.06 5.67 6.61
CA SER A 180 27.52 5.57 6.82
C SER A 180 28.16 4.21 6.48
N GLU A 181 27.39 3.12 6.34
CA GLU A 181 27.95 1.77 6.27
C GLU A 181 27.74 1.04 4.92
N ASN A 182 27.59 1.73 3.79
CA ASN A 182 27.28 1.07 2.51
C ASN A 182 26.06 0.12 2.58
N LEU A 183 25.11 0.43 3.45
CA LEU A 183 23.87 -0.36 3.69
C LEU A 183 22.84 -0.16 2.56
N ILE A 184 23.32 0.11 1.35
CA ILE A 184 22.53 0.35 0.15
C ILE A 184 21.54 -0.79 -0.12
N GLY A 185 21.92 -2.01 0.28
CA GLY A 185 21.09 -3.21 0.07
C GLY A 185 19.94 -3.41 1.07
N GLY A 186 19.94 -2.71 2.21
CA GLY A 186 18.95 -2.90 3.29
C GLY A 186 17.86 -1.84 3.37
N TRP A 187 17.98 -0.77 2.59
CA TRP A 187 16.96 0.27 2.52
C TRP A 187 15.67 -0.29 1.91
N PRO A 188 14.50 -0.07 2.48
CA PRO A 188 13.25 -0.66 1.96
C PRO A 188 12.98 -0.39 0.49
N SER A 189 13.24 0.83 0.02
CA SER A 189 13.10 1.22 -1.39
C SER A 189 14.38 0.99 -2.22
N GLY A 190 15.52 0.69 -1.57
CA GLY A 190 16.85 0.66 -2.18
C GLY A 190 17.35 2.06 -2.54
N LEU A 191 18.61 2.42 -2.18
CA LEU A 191 19.23 3.64 -2.67
C LEU A 191 19.84 3.41 -4.05
N LEU A 192 19.52 4.26 -5.00
CA LEU A 192 19.90 4.13 -6.40
C LEU A 192 20.98 5.14 -6.78
N PRO A 193 21.77 4.89 -7.84
CA PRO A 193 22.69 5.88 -8.42
C PRO A 193 21.98 7.18 -8.83
N ALA A 194 22.74 8.28 -8.89
CA ALA A 194 22.22 9.62 -9.11
C ALA A 194 21.36 9.75 -10.39
N MET A 195 21.72 9.10 -11.47
CA MET A 195 20.93 9.09 -12.71
C MET A 195 19.51 8.56 -12.48
N TRP A 196 19.35 7.43 -11.78
CA TRP A 196 18.06 6.84 -11.50
C TRP A 196 17.26 7.68 -10.51
N CYS A 197 17.94 8.27 -9.53
CA CYS A 197 17.32 9.25 -8.62
C CYS A 197 16.85 10.49 -9.39
N GLY A 198 17.62 10.95 -10.38
CA GLY A 198 17.23 12.02 -11.27
C GLY A 198 15.97 11.70 -12.07
N ILE A 199 15.87 10.50 -12.60
CA ILE A 199 14.65 9.98 -13.26
C ILE A 199 13.47 10.04 -12.29
N GLY A 200 13.64 9.55 -11.06
CA GLY A 200 12.58 9.58 -10.04
C GLY A 200 12.14 10.99 -9.69
N ILE A 201 13.07 11.87 -9.35
CA ILE A 201 12.78 13.28 -8.98
C ILE A 201 12.14 14.04 -10.15
N GLY A 202 12.72 13.91 -11.35
CA GLY A 202 12.21 14.57 -12.54
C GLY A 202 10.81 14.08 -12.91
N GLY A 203 10.56 12.76 -12.85
CA GLY A 203 9.25 12.19 -13.10
C GLY A 203 8.22 12.62 -12.06
N LEU A 204 8.60 12.69 -10.78
CA LEU A 204 7.73 13.21 -9.72
C LEU A 204 7.38 14.69 -9.97
N ALA A 205 8.36 15.51 -10.34
CA ALA A 205 8.13 16.91 -10.68
C ALA A 205 7.22 17.06 -11.91
N GLY A 206 7.44 16.24 -12.95
CA GLY A 206 6.58 16.19 -14.13
C GLY A 206 5.15 15.77 -13.80
N THR A 207 4.97 14.78 -12.92
CA THR A 207 3.65 14.36 -12.42
C THR A 207 2.96 15.47 -11.64
N ALA A 208 3.70 16.17 -10.76
CA ALA A 208 3.18 17.31 -10.00
C ALA A 208 2.77 18.46 -10.93
N LEU A 209 3.56 18.74 -11.96
CA LEU A 209 3.21 19.73 -12.98
C LEU A 209 1.94 19.33 -13.74
N ALA A 210 1.85 18.09 -14.22
CA ALA A 210 0.66 17.60 -14.91
C ALA A 210 -0.58 17.67 -14.02
N ALA A 211 -0.46 17.31 -12.74
CA ALA A 211 -1.53 17.41 -11.77
C ALA A 211 -1.98 18.86 -11.51
N LEU A 212 -1.03 19.82 -11.46
CA LEU A 212 -1.31 21.24 -11.35
C LEU A 212 -2.06 21.77 -12.59
N LEU A 213 -1.61 21.38 -13.79
CA LEU A 213 -2.28 21.77 -15.04
C LEU A 213 -3.70 21.18 -15.14
N LEU A 214 -3.87 19.93 -14.69
CA LEU A 214 -5.17 19.29 -14.59
C LEU A 214 -6.09 20.01 -13.58
N TRP A 215 -5.54 20.41 -12.43
CA TRP A 215 -6.29 21.15 -11.42
C TRP A 215 -6.70 22.54 -11.91
N ARG A 216 -5.82 23.22 -12.70
CA ARG A 216 -6.13 24.50 -13.37
C ARG A 216 -7.12 24.38 -14.52
N GLY A 217 -7.48 23.15 -14.93
CA GLY A 217 -8.36 22.90 -16.07
C GLY A 217 -7.69 23.07 -17.44
N TRP A 218 -6.35 23.17 -17.48
CA TRP A 218 -5.58 23.24 -18.71
C TRP A 218 -5.39 21.88 -19.39
N LEU A 219 -5.43 20.82 -18.60
CA LEU A 219 -5.52 19.45 -19.10
C LEU A 219 -6.94 18.90 -18.89
N PRO A 220 -7.48 18.17 -19.87
CA PRO A 220 -8.79 17.54 -19.72
C PRO A 220 -8.69 16.31 -18.78
N ARG A 221 -9.70 16.14 -17.93
CA ARG A 221 -9.85 14.94 -17.11
C ARG A 221 -10.37 13.79 -17.97
N SER A 222 -9.78 12.60 -17.85
CA SER A 222 -10.31 11.40 -18.48
C SER A 222 -11.56 10.91 -17.75
N PHE A 223 -12.52 10.39 -18.47
CA PHE A 223 -13.80 9.84 -17.97
C PHE A 223 -14.65 10.78 -17.09
N ALA A 224 -14.36 12.07 -17.05
CA ALA A 224 -15.02 13.02 -16.14
C ALA A 224 -16.51 13.26 -16.43
N THR A 225 -16.94 13.00 -17.66
CA THR A 225 -18.31 13.24 -18.13
C THR A 225 -19.13 11.96 -18.32
N ILE A 226 -18.57 10.82 -17.97
CA ILE A 226 -19.15 9.49 -18.18
C ILE A 226 -19.66 8.99 -16.83
N ASP A 227 -20.93 8.65 -16.75
CA ASP A 227 -21.49 7.98 -15.58
C ASP A 227 -20.89 6.56 -15.49
N PRO A 228 -20.43 6.13 -14.32
CA PRO A 228 -19.90 4.77 -14.13
C PRO A 228 -20.89 3.63 -14.49
N LEU A 229 -22.18 3.96 -14.58
CA LEU A 229 -23.26 3.03 -14.92
C LEU A 229 -23.57 2.98 -16.43
N ASP A 230 -22.99 3.90 -17.21
CA ASP A 230 -23.23 3.94 -18.65
C ASP A 230 -22.35 2.94 -19.42
N ASP A 231 -22.95 2.25 -20.39
CA ASP A 231 -22.21 1.47 -21.38
C ASP A 231 -21.44 2.42 -22.31
N VAL A 232 -20.17 2.59 -22.03
CA VAL A 232 -19.29 3.49 -22.79
C VAL A 232 -18.95 2.87 -24.15
N PRO A 233 -19.26 3.54 -25.29
CA PRO A 233 -18.84 3.05 -26.59
C PRO A 233 -17.31 2.89 -26.68
N ALA A 234 -16.84 1.83 -27.31
CA ALA A 234 -15.41 1.50 -27.41
C ALA A 234 -14.57 2.65 -28.03
N SER A 235 -15.14 3.42 -28.95
CA SER A 235 -14.49 4.60 -29.55
C SER A 235 -14.25 5.71 -28.52
N VAL A 236 -15.22 5.93 -27.61
CA VAL A 236 -15.13 6.93 -26.55
C VAL A 236 -14.10 6.49 -25.52
N ALA A 237 -14.14 5.24 -25.05
CA ALA A 237 -13.17 4.71 -24.11
C ALA A 237 -11.71 4.82 -24.64
N ARG A 238 -11.50 4.52 -25.92
CA ARG A 238 -10.18 4.69 -26.57
C ARG A 238 -9.77 6.15 -26.66
N PHE A 239 -10.70 7.06 -26.94
CA PHE A 239 -10.41 8.49 -26.98
C PHE A 239 -10.01 9.06 -25.61
N GLU A 240 -10.69 8.59 -24.53
CA GLU A 240 -10.32 8.98 -23.17
C GLU A 240 -8.87 8.57 -22.80
N MET A 241 -8.36 7.46 -23.35
CA MET A 241 -6.96 7.06 -23.14
C MET A 241 -5.95 8.05 -23.75
N LEU A 242 -6.30 8.75 -24.82
CA LEU A 242 -5.44 9.79 -25.37
C LEU A 242 -5.22 10.94 -24.39
N ARG A 243 -6.22 11.28 -23.60
CA ARG A 243 -6.11 12.29 -22.51
C ARG A 243 -5.13 11.84 -21.43
N GLU A 244 -5.16 10.57 -21.05
CA GLU A 244 -4.20 10.00 -20.10
C GLU A 244 -2.78 9.96 -20.67
N ILE A 245 -2.62 9.65 -21.96
CA ILE A 245 -1.31 9.70 -22.64
C ILE A 245 -0.75 11.13 -22.64
N VAL A 246 -1.58 12.15 -22.90
CA VAL A 246 -1.15 13.54 -22.81
C VAL A 246 -0.69 13.90 -21.41
N PHE A 247 -1.39 13.46 -20.37
CA PHE A 247 -0.94 13.63 -18.98
C PHE A 247 0.44 13.00 -18.77
N LEU A 248 0.67 11.78 -19.28
CA LEU A 248 1.91 11.02 -19.09
C LEU A 248 3.12 11.62 -19.80
N LEU A 249 2.94 12.50 -20.80
CA LEU A 249 4.05 13.18 -21.45
C LEU A 249 4.88 14.02 -20.46
N PHE A 250 4.25 14.61 -19.43
CA PHE A 250 4.93 15.43 -18.43
C PHE A 250 5.84 14.61 -17.50
N PRO A 251 5.40 13.54 -16.85
CA PRO A 251 6.30 12.70 -16.07
C PRO A 251 7.37 12.03 -16.94
N ILE A 252 7.08 11.62 -18.17
CA ILE A 252 8.07 11.04 -19.08
C ILE A 252 9.15 12.07 -19.44
N ALA A 253 8.76 13.30 -19.81
CA ALA A 253 9.71 14.39 -20.08
C ALA A 253 10.53 14.74 -18.82
N GLY A 254 9.87 14.78 -17.65
CA GLY A 254 10.52 14.98 -16.38
C GLY A 254 11.55 13.91 -16.06
N CYS A 255 11.23 12.63 -16.29
CA CYS A 255 12.17 11.51 -16.15
C CYS A 255 13.40 11.68 -17.04
N ALA A 256 13.20 12.02 -18.32
CA ALA A 256 14.28 12.21 -19.26
C ALA A 256 15.18 13.38 -18.85
N ILE A 257 14.60 14.54 -18.54
CA ILE A 257 15.35 15.73 -18.10
C ILE A 257 16.10 15.45 -16.80
N GLY A 258 15.42 14.91 -15.78
CA GLY A 258 16.02 14.64 -14.48
C GLY A 258 17.16 13.62 -14.55
N GLY A 259 16.98 12.56 -15.35
CA GLY A 259 18.04 11.57 -15.59
C GLY A 259 19.26 12.14 -16.28
N LEU A 260 19.09 13.02 -17.26
CA LEU A 260 20.20 13.69 -17.97
C LEU A 260 20.91 14.72 -17.08
N VAL A 261 20.15 15.56 -16.36
CA VAL A 261 20.71 16.66 -15.54
C VAL A 261 21.47 16.13 -14.34
N LEU A 262 20.98 15.06 -13.69
CA LEU A 262 21.57 14.51 -12.47
C LEU A 262 22.51 13.32 -12.72
N ARG A 263 22.77 12.97 -13.96
CA ARG A 263 23.56 11.79 -14.33
C ARG A 263 24.92 11.73 -13.65
N ASP A 264 25.65 12.84 -13.67
CA ASP A 264 27.04 12.94 -13.22
C ASP A 264 27.17 13.80 -11.94
N VAL A 265 26.06 14.04 -11.25
CA VAL A 265 26.00 14.88 -10.04
C VAL A 265 26.12 14.00 -8.80
N VAL A 266 26.97 14.40 -7.86
CA VAL A 266 27.02 13.76 -6.53
C VAL A 266 25.85 14.29 -5.70
N LEU A 267 24.86 13.44 -5.48
CA LEU A 267 23.67 13.80 -4.73
C LEU A 267 23.84 13.51 -3.24
N PRO A 268 23.37 14.41 -2.35
CA PRO A 268 23.29 14.12 -0.92
C PRO A 268 22.26 13.02 -0.65
N ALA A 269 22.46 12.30 0.47
CA ALA A 269 21.64 11.15 0.86
C ALA A 269 20.11 11.41 0.85
N PRO A 270 19.59 12.56 1.29
CA PRO A 270 18.16 12.85 1.22
C PRO A 270 17.62 12.89 -0.22
N LEU A 271 18.39 13.40 -1.18
CA LEU A 271 17.98 13.38 -2.57
C LEU A 271 18.08 11.99 -3.20
N LEU A 272 19.06 11.17 -2.78
CA LEU A 272 19.13 9.77 -3.19
C LEU A 272 17.92 8.99 -2.66
N ALA A 273 17.54 9.19 -1.40
CA ALA A 273 16.38 8.55 -0.79
C ALA A 273 15.07 8.97 -1.46
N LEU A 274 14.88 10.28 -1.64
CA LEU A 274 13.70 10.82 -2.33
C LEU A 274 13.61 10.30 -3.77
N GLY A 275 14.71 10.35 -4.52
CA GLY A 275 14.74 9.91 -5.92
C GLY A 275 14.46 8.41 -6.05
N SER A 276 15.02 7.58 -5.16
CA SER A 276 14.78 6.14 -5.15
C SER A 276 13.32 5.81 -4.84
N SER A 277 12.74 6.48 -3.84
CA SER A 277 11.34 6.33 -3.45
C SER A 277 10.40 6.81 -4.56
N ALA A 278 10.72 7.96 -5.19
CA ALA A 278 9.97 8.51 -6.32
C ALA A 278 10.03 7.59 -7.55
N LEU A 279 11.20 6.99 -7.84
CA LEU A 279 11.31 6.01 -8.91
C LEU A 279 10.45 4.77 -8.63
N GLY A 280 10.47 4.28 -7.39
CA GLY A 280 9.61 3.18 -6.96
C GLY A 280 8.12 3.46 -7.20
N LEU A 281 7.68 4.67 -6.81
CA LEU A 281 6.33 5.18 -7.07
C LEU A 281 5.99 5.14 -8.57
N LEU A 282 6.87 5.73 -9.41
CA LEU A 282 6.64 5.85 -10.85
C LEU A 282 6.60 4.50 -11.56
N VAL A 283 7.50 3.58 -11.19
CA VAL A 283 7.57 2.24 -11.81
C VAL A 283 6.35 1.41 -11.43
N ALA A 284 5.99 1.37 -10.16
CA ALA A 284 4.84 0.57 -9.70
C ALA A 284 3.50 1.12 -10.23
N ALA A 285 3.31 2.44 -10.18
CA ALA A 285 2.15 3.10 -10.77
C ALA A 285 2.11 2.95 -12.29
N GLY A 286 3.26 3.15 -12.94
CA GLY A 286 3.39 3.06 -14.39
C GLY A 286 3.06 1.69 -14.95
N ALA A 287 3.41 0.60 -14.25
CA ALA A 287 3.06 -0.76 -14.65
C ALA A 287 1.53 -0.96 -14.71
N ILE A 288 0.81 -0.52 -13.67
CA ILE A 288 -0.66 -0.56 -13.63
C ILE A 288 -1.25 0.37 -14.69
N TRP A 289 -0.71 1.59 -14.81
CA TRP A 289 -1.23 2.57 -15.77
C TRP A 289 -1.05 2.10 -17.23
N LEU A 290 0.10 1.50 -17.54
CA LEU A 290 0.35 0.89 -18.84
C LEU A 290 -0.67 -0.22 -19.14
N THR A 291 -0.96 -1.09 -18.16
CA THR A 291 -1.98 -2.13 -18.27
C THR A 291 -3.36 -1.53 -18.50
N ARG A 292 -3.71 -0.46 -17.77
CA ARG A 292 -4.95 0.29 -17.96
C ARG A 292 -5.08 0.83 -19.38
N ILE A 293 -4.04 1.51 -19.89
CA ILE A 293 -4.06 2.09 -21.23
C ILE A 293 -4.16 1.00 -22.30
N LEU A 294 -3.25 0.02 -22.28
CA LEU A 294 -3.21 -1.04 -23.28
C LEU A 294 -4.47 -1.91 -23.25
N GLY A 295 -4.94 -2.24 -22.06
CA GLY A 295 -6.17 -3.01 -21.86
C GLY A 295 -7.40 -2.25 -22.38
N THR A 296 -7.53 -0.95 -22.07
CA THR A 296 -8.66 -0.14 -22.56
C THR A 296 -8.62 0.05 -24.07
N LEU A 297 -7.44 0.28 -24.64
CA LEU A 297 -7.28 0.37 -26.09
C LEU A 297 -7.63 -0.96 -26.80
N GLY A 298 -7.23 -2.08 -26.20
CA GLY A 298 -7.51 -3.42 -26.75
C GLY A 298 -8.98 -3.80 -26.64
N PHE A 299 -9.54 -3.73 -25.43
CA PHE A 299 -10.90 -4.22 -25.16
C PHE A 299 -12.00 -3.19 -25.45
N GLY A 300 -11.66 -1.90 -25.61
CA GLY A 300 -12.63 -0.82 -25.83
C GLY A 300 -13.51 -0.51 -24.62
N ARG A 301 -13.11 -0.91 -23.43
CA ARG A 301 -13.73 -0.59 -22.14
C ARG A 301 -12.66 -0.35 -21.09
N GLU A 302 -12.97 0.39 -20.05
CA GLU A 302 -12.05 0.62 -18.95
C GLU A 302 -11.54 -0.71 -18.37
N ALA A 303 -10.24 -0.97 -18.52
CA ALA A 303 -9.65 -2.26 -18.16
C ALA A 303 -9.26 -2.34 -16.68
N MET A 304 -8.97 -1.19 -16.05
CA MET A 304 -8.49 -1.12 -14.67
C MET A 304 -8.80 0.25 -14.06
N GLY A 305 -9.10 0.30 -12.77
CA GLY A 305 -9.39 1.53 -12.04
C GLY A 305 -8.17 2.45 -11.90
N LEU A 306 -8.36 3.76 -11.96
CA LEU A 306 -7.30 4.72 -11.65
C LEU A 306 -6.88 4.64 -10.16
N GLY A 307 -7.77 4.16 -9.29
CA GLY A 307 -7.48 3.90 -7.89
C GLY A 307 -6.34 2.90 -7.68
N ASP A 308 -6.26 1.85 -8.51
CA ASP A 308 -5.19 0.84 -8.47
C ASP A 308 -3.83 1.45 -8.82
N VAL A 309 -3.80 2.42 -9.75
CA VAL A 309 -2.57 3.16 -10.09
C VAL A 309 -2.04 3.91 -8.86
N HIS A 310 -2.92 4.63 -8.15
CA HIS A 310 -2.53 5.38 -6.95
C HIS A 310 -2.17 4.46 -5.78
N LEU A 311 -2.85 3.30 -5.65
CA LEU A 311 -2.53 2.29 -4.66
C LEU A 311 -1.10 1.77 -4.86
N MET A 312 -0.75 1.42 -6.10
CA MET A 312 0.59 0.94 -6.43
C MET A 312 1.64 2.05 -6.40
N ALA A 313 1.27 3.30 -6.66
CA ALA A 313 2.13 4.45 -6.42
C ALA A 313 2.55 4.54 -4.95
N ALA A 314 1.59 4.41 -4.02
CA ALA A 314 1.86 4.41 -2.59
C ALA A 314 2.75 3.22 -2.17
N ALA A 315 2.45 2.02 -2.69
CA ALA A 315 3.26 0.84 -2.44
C ALA A 315 4.70 1.05 -2.94
N GLY A 316 4.88 1.43 -4.20
CA GLY A 316 6.19 1.63 -4.81
C GLY A 316 7.05 2.69 -4.12
N ALA A 317 6.43 3.75 -3.58
CA ALA A 317 7.13 4.78 -2.80
C ALA A 317 7.80 4.22 -1.53
N VAL A 318 7.21 3.20 -0.92
CA VAL A 318 7.68 2.62 0.35
C VAL A 318 8.51 1.36 0.13
N ILE A 319 7.98 0.37 -0.63
CA ILE A 319 8.66 -0.91 -0.83
C ILE A 319 9.66 -0.92 -1.99
N GLY A 320 9.68 0.16 -2.78
CA GLY A 320 10.60 0.35 -3.90
C GLY A 320 10.14 -0.29 -5.20
N TRP A 321 10.85 0.03 -6.28
CA TRP A 321 10.46 -0.33 -7.64
C TRP A 321 10.45 -1.85 -7.90
N ARG A 322 11.43 -2.60 -7.34
CA ARG A 322 11.53 -4.06 -7.53
C ARG A 322 10.34 -4.79 -6.93
N ASP A 323 10.07 -4.51 -5.66
CA ASP A 323 8.98 -5.17 -4.95
C ASP A 323 7.61 -4.69 -5.44
N GLY A 324 7.49 -3.41 -5.83
CA GLY A 324 6.30 -2.91 -6.48
C GLY A 324 6.00 -3.63 -7.79
N LEU A 325 7.01 -3.83 -8.64
CA LEU A 325 6.86 -4.59 -9.89
C LEU A 325 6.56 -6.07 -9.64
N LEU A 326 7.23 -6.70 -8.68
CA LEU A 326 6.95 -8.08 -8.29
C LEU A 326 5.53 -8.23 -7.74
N ALA A 327 5.07 -7.31 -6.90
CA ALA A 327 3.70 -7.31 -6.40
C ALA A 327 2.67 -7.19 -7.53
N TYR A 328 2.92 -6.30 -8.50
CA TYR A 328 2.10 -6.22 -9.71
C TYR A 328 2.03 -7.55 -10.46
N LEU A 329 3.16 -8.27 -10.61
CA LEU A 329 3.19 -9.57 -11.30
C LEU A 329 2.53 -10.69 -10.48
N VAL A 330 2.58 -10.64 -9.15
CA VAL A 330 1.99 -11.66 -8.25
C VAL A 330 0.47 -11.48 -8.12
N ALA A 331 -0.03 -10.25 -8.13
CA ALA A 331 -1.44 -9.95 -7.88
C ALA A 331 -2.44 -10.70 -8.79
N PRO A 332 -2.22 -10.86 -10.12
CA PRO A 332 -3.12 -11.63 -10.97
C PRO A 332 -3.25 -13.09 -10.55
N PHE A 333 -2.18 -13.71 -10.09
CA PHE A 333 -2.20 -15.11 -9.62
C PHE A 333 -3.03 -15.25 -8.34
N LEU A 334 -2.93 -14.28 -7.43
CA LEU A 334 -3.77 -14.24 -6.23
C LEU A 334 -5.24 -14.04 -6.60
N ALA A 335 -5.53 -13.18 -7.57
CA ALA A 335 -6.87 -12.96 -8.07
C ALA A 335 -7.46 -14.22 -8.71
N ILE A 336 -6.68 -14.92 -9.55
CA ILE A 336 -7.11 -16.20 -10.16
C ILE A 336 -7.33 -17.26 -9.08
N LEU A 337 -6.41 -17.39 -8.11
CA LEU A 337 -6.56 -18.33 -7.00
C LEU A 337 -7.84 -18.05 -6.20
N TRP A 338 -8.11 -16.76 -5.92
CA TRP A 338 -9.36 -16.36 -5.26
C TRP A 338 -10.60 -16.74 -6.06
N VAL A 339 -10.61 -16.50 -7.37
CA VAL A 339 -11.74 -16.85 -8.25
C VAL A 339 -11.96 -18.36 -8.25
N LEU A 340 -10.90 -19.16 -8.33
CA LEU A 340 -11.00 -20.61 -8.31
C LEU A 340 -11.57 -21.12 -6.99
N CYS A 341 -11.09 -20.58 -5.86
CA CYS A 341 -11.54 -20.97 -4.53
C CYS A 341 -12.99 -20.48 -4.26
N SER A 342 -13.27 -19.20 -4.53
CA SER A 342 -14.57 -18.59 -4.26
C SER A 342 -15.64 -18.99 -5.27
N GLY A 343 -15.30 -19.14 -6.54
CA GLY A 343 -16.18 -19.58 -7.61
C GLY A 343 -16.70 -21.00 -7.38
N GLY A 344 -15.83 -21.90 -6.89
CA GLY A 344 -16.24 -23.23 -6.48
C GLY A 344 -17.28 -23.17 -5.35
N VAL A 345 -17.05 -22.35 -4.32
CA VAL A 345 -17.98 -22.17 -3.19
C VAL A 345 -19.28 -21.47 -3.61
N ALA A 346 -19.20 -20.43 -4.47
CA ALA A 346 -20.38 -19.73 -4.97
C ALA A 346 -21.27 -20.63 -5.83
N ARG A 347 -20.65 -21.46 -6.70
CA ARG A 347 -21.36 -22.45 -7.53
C ARG A 347 -22.06 -23.50 -6.68
N MET A 348 -21.41 -23.95 -5.60
CA MET A 348 -22.04 -24.87 -4.64
C MET A 348 -23.22 -24.25 -3.90
N ARG A 349 -23.24 -22.92 -3.74
CA ARG A 349 -24.29 -22.16 -3.05
C ARG A 349 -25.34 -21.55 -3.99
N GLY A 350 -25.26 -21.79 -5.30
CA GLY A 350 -26.20 -21.24 -6.29
C GLY A 350 -26.19 -19.72 -6.42
N LYS A 351 -25.10 -19.05 -6.04
CA LYS A 351 -24.97 -17.59 -6.12
C LYS A 351 -24.21 -17.17 -7.39
N ALA A 352 -24.64 -16.07 -8.03
CA ALA A 352 -23.91 -15.46 -9.12
C ALA A 352 -22.52 -14.96 -8.64
N ALA A 353 -21.52 -15.08 -9.52
CA ALA A 353 -20.19 -14.55 -9.26
C ALA A 353 -20.28 -13.01 -9.19
N ARG A 354 -19.79 -12.42 -8.10
CA ARG A 354 -19.66 -10.96 -7.95
C ARG A 354 -18.42 -10.51 -8.72
N GLU A 355 -18.43 -9.30 -9.25
CA GLU A 355 -17.24 -8.67 -9.81
C GLU A 355 -16.08 -8.70 -8.80
N LEU A 356 -14.87 -8.96 -9.30
CA LEU A 356 -13.70 -9.15 -8.47
C LEU A 356 -13.04 -7.79 -8.20
N PRO A 357 -13.07 -7.25 -6.97
CA PRO A 357 -12.28 -6.08 -6.63
C PRO A 357 -10.80 -6.43 -6.73
N TYR A 358 -10.02 -5.66 -7.51
CA TYR A 358 -8.62 -5.98 -7.76
C TYR A 358 -7.69 -5.43 -6.69
N GLY A 359 -8.05 -4.31 -6.06
CA GLY A 359 -7.29 -3.65 -5.00
C GLY A 359 -6.84 -4.55 -3.85
N PRO A 360 -7.72 -5.41 -3.27
CA PRO A 360 -7.33 -6.36 -2.22
C PRO A 360 -6.22 -7.33 -2.64
N HIS A 361 -6.21 -7.76 -3.91
CA HIS A 361 -5.19 -8.69 -4.42
C HIS A 361 -3.84 -8.00 -4.63
N LEU A 362 -3.86 -6.74 -5.10
CA LEU A 362 -2.66 -5.88 -5.17
C LEU A 362 -2.09 -5.63 -3.77
N ALA A 363 -2.94 -5.28 -2.81
CA ALA A 363 -2.53 -5.03 -1.43
C ALA A 363 -1.90 -6.28 -0.79
N LEU A 364 -2.54 -7.43 -0.95
CA LEU A 364 -2.02 -8.70 -0.45
C LEU A 364 -0.69 -9.08 -1.12
N ALA A 365 -0.56 -8.85 -2.43
CA ALA A 365 0.68 -9.07 -3.16
C ALA A 365 1.83 -8.20 -2.61
N CYS A 366 1.58 -6.92 -2.30
CA CYS A 366 2.57 -6.04 -1.69
C CYS A 366 3.06 -6.58 -0.34
N VAL A 367 2.15 -7.05 0.52
CA VAL A 367 2.49 -7.65 1.81
C VAL A 367 3.32 -8.92 1.63
N ILE A 368 2.87 -9.84 0.77
CA ILE A 368 3.55 -11.12 0.52
C ILE A 368 4.96 -10.89 -0.03
N VAL A 369 5.12 -10.00 -1.01
CA VAL A 369 6.42 -9.72 -1.63
C VAL A 369 7.35 -9.07 -0.62
N PHE A 370 6.90 -8.05 0.10
CA PHE A 370 7.74 -7.35 1.06
C PHE A 370 8.17 -8.25 2.23
N LEU A 371 7.24 -8.93 2.89
CA LEU A 371 7.56 -9.84 3.99
C LEU A 371 8.25 -11.12 3.52
N GLY A 372 8.02 -11.52 2.28
CA GLY A 372 8.65 -12.68 1.63
C GLY A 372 10.05 -12.45 1.07
N ARG A 373 10.59 -11.22 1.12
CA ARG A 373 11.94 -10.88 0.60
C ARG A 373 13.03 -11.87 0.99
N PRO A 374 13.14 -12.36 2.24
CA PRO A 374 14.19 -13.30 2.62
C PRO A 374 14.16 -14.61 1.83
N TRP A 375 13.00 -15.02 1.37
CA TRP A 375 12.81 -16.28 0.63
C TRP A 375 12.79 -16.10 -0.88
N VAL A 376 12.24 -15.00 -1.35
CA VAL A 376 12.05 -14.69 -2.78
C VAL A 376 13.28 -14.00 -3.36
N GLY A 377 13.91 -13.10 -2.61
CA GLY A 377 15.03 -12.28 -3.07
C GLY A 377 16.23 -13.06 -3.61
N PRO A 378 16.72 -14.12 -2.95
CA PRO A 378 17.80 -14.94 -3.48
C PRO A 378 17.44 -15.67 -4.79
N ARG A 379 16.20 -16.16 -4.89
CA ARG A 379 15.69 -16.86 -6.09
C ARG A 379 15.39 -15.91 -7.24
N ALA A 380 14.85 -14.74 -6.95
CA ALA A 380 14.61 -13.71 -7.97
C ALA A 380 15.93 -13.21 -8.57
N ARG A 381 16.99 -13.06 -7.77
CA ARG A 381 18.34 -12.72 -8.27
C ARG A 381 18.88 -13.75 -9.24
N THR A 382 18.67 -15.04 -8.98
CA THR A 382 19.15 -16.12 -9.87
C THR A 382 18.32 -16.22 -11.16
N LEU A 383 17.02 -15.88 -11.12
CA LEU A 383 16.12 -16.00 -12.26
C LEU A 383 16.12 -14.76 -13.16
N PHE A 384 16.26 -13.58 -12.59
CA PHE A 384 16.10 -12.30 -13.29
C PHE A 384 17.38 -11.44 -13.35
N GLY A 385 18.48 -11.88 -12.74
CA GLY A 385 19.77 -11.18 -12.79
C GLY A 385 19.81 -9.85 -11.99
N PHE A 386 18.95 -9.66 -11.00
CA PHE A 386 18.88 -8.42 -10.20
C PHE A 386 19.55 -8.57 -8.84
#